data_9713bbc103beff131021156c00f8eafe
#
_entry.id   9713bbc103beff131021156c00f8eafe
#
_cell.length_a   1.000
_cell.length_b   1.000
_cell.length_c   1.000
_cell.angle_alpha   90.00
_cell.angle_beta   90.00
_cell.angle_gamma   90.00
#
_symmetry.space_group_name_H-M   'P 1'
#
loop_
_entity.id
_entity.type
_entity.pdbx_description
1 polymer ?
#
loop_
_entity_poly.entity_id
_entity_poly.type
_entity_poly.pdbx_seq_one_letter_code
_entity_poly.pdbx_strand_id
1 'polypeptide(L)'
;MQHRDLYPHEILQDVIDKSYAKSQGHLKTLSILSFLGGGYVSFGYMAYLKVVSGIPPEWSGLSTGLATLLGAAVFPICLICILIGGGELATGNMMMMALGRLTKRVSLKKLFRNWIVVSLGNLFGALFMAYFLGHYVGLSEGAASAKTIAIAEAKVQMDFGRAFVSAIACNWMVCMGIWFYFGAKQTSGR
;
A
#
# COMPACT_ATOMS: atom_id res chain seq x y z
N MET A 1 -4.06 29.73 -15.81
CA MET A 1 -4.92 28.54 -16.00
C MET A 1 -5.34 28.06 -14.61
N GLN A 2 -6.63 28.10 -14.29
CA GLN A 2 -7.13 27.52 -13.05
C GLN A 2 -6.87 26.00 -13.10
N HIS A 3 -6.03 25.49 -12.20
CA HIS A 3 -5.80 24.04 -12.03
C HIS A 3 -7.04 23.46 -11.32
N ARG A 4 -8.03 23.03 -12.08
CA ARG A 4 -9.16 22.25 -11.54
C ARG A 4 -8.78 20.78 -11.37
N ASP A 5 -9.38 20.14 -10.39
CA ASP A 5 -9.31 18.69 -10.25
C ASP A 5 -9.99 17.98 -11.45
N LEU A 6 -9.59 16.75 -11.71
CA LEU A 6 -10.10 15.97 -12.83
C LEU A 6 -11.51 15.42 -12.55
N TYR A 7 -12.34 15.37 -13.59
CA TYR A 7 -13.58 14.59 -13.54
C TYR A 7 -13.30 13.08 -13.59
N PRO A 8 -14.23 12.23 -13.12
CA PRO A 8 -14.02 10.77 -13.08
C PRO A 8 -13.60 10.12 -14.40
N HIS A 9 -14.12 10.59 -15.53
CA HIS A 9 -13.75 10.08 -16.85
C HIS A 9 -12.32 10.48 -17.27
N GLU A 10 -11.84 11.65 -16.85
CA GLU A 10 -10.47 12.12 -17.08
C GLU A 10 -9.49 11.31 -16.20
N ILE A 11 -9.86 11.04 -14.93
CA ILE A 11 -9.09 10.17 -14.05
C ILE A 11 -8.96 8.77 -14.67
N LEU A 12 -10.07 8.23 -15.18
CA LEU A 12 -10.06 6.92 -15.84
C LEU A 12 -9.07 6.88 -17.02
N GLN A 13 -9.06 7.93 -17.84
CA GLN A 13 -8.15 8.02 -18.97
C GLN A 13 -6.67 8.08 -18.51
N ASP A 14 -6.36 8.92 -17.51
CA ASP A 14 -5.01 9.02 -16.93
C ASP A 14 -4.55 7.67 -16.36
N VAL A 15 -5.43 6.93 -15.67
CA VAL A 15 -5.14 5.60 -15.13
C VAL A 15 -4.88 4.58 -16.24
N ILE A 16 -5.66 4.59 -17.32
CA ILE A 16 -5.47 3.73 -18.49
C ILE A 16 -4.13 4.02 -19.17
N ASP A 17 -3.79 5.29 -19.40
CA ASP A 17 -2.54 5.68 -20.03
C ASP A 17 -1.33 5.31 -19.14
N LYS A 18 -1.45 5.49 -17.82
CA LYS A 18 -0.44 5.03 -16.86
C LYS A 18 -0.28 3.52 -16.87
N SER A 19 -1.38 2.76 -16.98
CA SER A 19 -1.33 1.29 -17.07
C SER A 19 -0.57 0.81 -18.30
N TYR A 20 -0.79 1.47 -19.44
CA TYR A 20 -0.05 1.18 -20.67
C TYR A 20 1.45 1.46 -20.47
N ALA A 21 1.83 2.63 -19.95
CA ALA A 21 3.21 2.99 -19.66
C ALA A 21 3.89 1.95 -18.72
N LYS A 22 3.23 1.55 -17.64
CA LYS A 22 3.69 0.48 -16.73
C LYS A 22 3.89 -0.85 -17.47
N SER A 23 3.02 -1.18 -18.40
CA SER A 23 3.11 -2.43 -19.17
C SER A 23 4.34 -2.50 -20.09
N GLN A 24 4.89 -1.35 -20.47
CA GLN A 24 6.09 -1.23 -21.32
C GLN A 24 7.39 -1.14 -20.49
N GLY A 25 7.29 -0.96 -19.16
CA GLY A 25 8.45 -0.78 -18.29
C GLY A 25 9.44 -1.95 -18.34
N HIS A 26 10.73 -1.63 -18.22
CA HIS A 26 11.80 -2.63 -18.13
C HIS A 26 11.67 -3.43 -16.84
N LEU A 27 11.96 -4.74 -16.91
CA LEU A 27 11.85 -5.64 -15.77
C LEU A 27 12.71 -5.18 -14.57
N LYS A 28 13.95 -4.74 -14.83
CA LYS A 28 14.86 -4.26 -13.79
C LYS A 28 14.25 -3.06 -13.01
N THR A 29 13.74 -2.07 -13.73
CA THR A 29 13.10 -0.90 -13.10
C THR A 29 11.86 -1.30 -12.31
N LEU A 30 11.01 -2.17 -12.90
CA LEU A 30 9.83 -2.68 -12.23
C LEU A 30 10.17 -3.40 -10.93
N SER A 31 11.20 -4.27 -10.94
CA SER A 31 11.65 -5.01 -9.74
C SER A 31 12.17 -4.09 -8.64
N ILE A 32 12.98 -3.08 -8.99
CA ILE A 32 13.50 -2.11 -8.01
C ILE A 32 12.36 -1.31 -7.39
N LEU A 33 11.46 -0.75 -8.21
CA LEU A 33 10.33 0.03 -7.71
C LEU A 33 9.35 -0.81 -6.90
N SER A 34 9.22 -2.10 -7.22
CA SER A 34 8.40 -3.04 -6.45
C SER A 34 9.03 -3.34 -5.09
N PHE A 35 10.34 -3.55 -5.04
CA PHE A 35 11.06 -3.71 -3.77
C PHE A 35 10.89 -2.47 -2.87
N LEU A 36 11.08 -1.28 -3.42
CA LEU A 36 10.85 -0.03 -2.70
C LEU A 36 9.41 0.11 -2.22
N GLY A 37 8.42 -0.23 -3.06
CA GLY A 37 7.01 -0.19 -2.69
C GLY A 37 6.69 -1.06 -1.47
N GLY A 38 7.20 -2.29 -1.45
CA GLY A 38 7.07 -3.19 -0.29
C GLY A 38 7.76 -2.65 0.96
N GLY A 39 8.94 -2.08 0.80
CA GLY A 39 9.68 -1.41 1.88
C GLY A 39 8.90 -0.25 2.49
N TYR A 40 8.32 0.60 1.67
CA TYR A 40 7.50 1.73 2.15
C TYR A 40 6.26 1.27 2.93
N VAL A 41 5.56 0.22 2.45
CA VAL A 41 4.42 -0.34 3.19
C VAL A 41 4.85 -0.88 4.55
N SER A 42 5.95 -1.62 4.60
CA SER A 42 6.49 -2.13 5.86
C SER A 42 6.88 -1.01 6.82
N PHE A 43 7.51 0.04 6.33
CA PHE A 43 7.86 1.22 7.11
C PHE A 43 6.62 1.90 7.70
N GLY A 44 5.58 2.15 6.90
CA GLY A 44 4.32 2.72 7.37
C GLY A 44 3.62 1.83 8.41
N TYR A 45 3.73 0.50 8.24
CA TYR A 45 3.18 -0.43 9.21
C TYR A 45 3.95 -0.46 10.53
N MET A 46 5.28 -0.34 10.50
CA MET A 46 6.07 -0.17 11.72
C MET A 46 5.74 1.13 12.45
N ALA A 47 5.54 2.22 11.72
CA ALA A 47 5.08 3.49 12.31
C ALA A 47 3.71 3.34 12.98
N TYR A 48 2.76 2.66 12.32
CA TYR A 48 1.48 2.28 12.92
C TYR A 48 1.68 1.49 14.23
N LEU A 49 2.50 0.43 14.20
CA LEU A 49 2.76 -0.40 15.38
C LEU A 49 3.35 0.40 16.54
N LYS A 50 4.30 1.29 16.28
CA LYS A 50 4.90 2.17 17.31
C LYS A 50 3.86 3.09 17.94
N VAL A 51 2.96 3.67 17.15
CA VAL A 51 1.90 4.54 17.68
C VAL A 51 0.93 3.74 18.55
N VAL A 52 0.40 2.62 18.03
CA VAL A 52 -0.64 1.87 18.78
C VAL A 52 -0.12 1.14 20.00
N SER A 53 1.18 0.79 20.03
CA SER A 53 1.81 0.14 21.19
C SER A 53 2.41 1.12 22.18
N GLY A 54 2.60 2.38 21.82
CA GLY A 54 3.15 3.42 22.67
C GLY A 54 2.11 4.12 23.56
N ILE A 55 0.82 3.84 23.38
CA ILE A 55 -0.24 4.45 24.18
C ILE A 55 -0.45 3.64 25.47
N PRO A 56 -0.29 4.25 26.66
CA PRO A 56 -0.37 3.55 27.92
C PRO A 56 -1.74 2.91 28.18
N PRO A 57 -1.79 1.71 28.80
CA PRO A 57 -3.06 1.04 29.14
C PRO A 57 -3.99 1.85 30.05
N GLU A 58 -3.42 2.74 30.87
CA GLU A 58 -4.20 3.60 31.77
C GLU A 58 -5.12 4.58 31.04
N TRP A 59 -4.79 4.87 29.77
CA TRP A 59 -5.62 5.68 28.89
C TRP A 59 -6.70 4.85 28.19
N SER A 60 -6.94 3.60 28.65
CA SER A 60 -7.69 2.57 27.95
C SER A 60 -9.19 2.83 27.76
N GLY A 61 -9.84 3.67 28.56
CA GLY A 61 -11.27 3.98 28.40
C GLY A 61 -11.60 4.80 27.13
N LEU A 62 -10.72 5.73 26.75
CA LEU A 62 -10.79 6.53 25.52
C LEU A 62 -9.77 6.08 24.47
N SER A 63 -8.86 5.21 24.84
CA SER A 63 -7.56 4.98 24.23
C SER A 63 -7.55 3.98 23.09
N THR A 64 -8.38 2.94 23.12
CA THR A 64 -8.35 1.94 22.04
C THR A 64 -8.78 2.55 20.72
N GLY A 65 -9.84 3.36 20.72
CA GLY A 65 -10.30 4.09 19.55
C GLY A 65 -9.31 5.17 19.10
N LEU A 66 -8.77 5.94 20.05
CA LEU A 66 -7.82 7.00 19.78
C LEU A 66 -6.49 6.44 19.26
N ALA A 67 -5.96 5.38 19.87
CA ALA A 67 -4.76 4.68 19.42
C ALA A 67 -4.92 4.18 17.99
N THR A 68 -6.05 3.54 17.70
CA THR A 68 -6.36 3.04 16.37
C THR A 68 -6.47 4.17 15.36
N LEU A 69 -7.12 5.28 15.71
CA LEU A 69 -7.26 6.47 14.87
C LEU A 69 -5.90 7.10 14.57
N LEU A 70 -5.05 7.31 15.56
CA LEU A 70 -3.71 7.87 15.38
C LEU A 70 -2.82 6.95 14.54
N GLY A 71 -2.86 5.64 14.80
CA GLY A 71 -2.15 4.67 13.99
C GLY A 71 -2.65 4.66 12.54
N ALA A 72 -3.96 4.71 12.33
CA ALA A 72 -4.56 4.78 11.00
C ALA A 72 -4.21 6.09 10.28
N ALA A 73 -4.04 7.20 11.00
CA ALA A 73 -3.62 8.48 10.42
C ALA A 73 -2.14 8.49 9.98
N VAL A 74 -1.28 7.71 10.66
CA VAL A 74 0.15 7.62 10.31
C VAL A 74 0.42 6.64 9.17
N PHE A 75 -0.34 5.55 9.08
CA PHE A 75 -0.12 4.51 8.08
C PHE A 75 -0.10 5.02 6.61
N PRO A 76 -0.97 5.97 6.18
CA PRO A 76 -0.98 6.46 4.79
C PRO A 76 0.33 7.09 4.31
N ILE A 77 1.29 7.40 5.19
CA ILE A 77 2.61 7.90 4.79
C ILE A 77 3.29 6.95 3.79
N CYS A 78 3.05 5.64 3.91
CA CYS A 78 3.59 4.66 2.97
C CYS A 78 3.02 4.86 1.55
N LEU A 79 1.73 5.18 1.43
CA LEU A 79 1.09 5.42 0.14
C LEU A 79 1.60 6.73 -0.47
N ILE A 80 1.80 7.76 0.34
CA ILE A 80 2.41 9.03 -0.09
C ILE A 80 3.82 8.78 -0.64
N CYS A 81 4.65 8.02 0.08
CA CYS A 81 5.99 7.65 -0.38
C CYS A 81 5.95 6.89 -1.72
N ILE A 82 4.99 5.98 -1.90
CA ILE A 82 4.84 5.21 -3.14
C ILE A 82 4.40 6.10 -4.30
N LEU A 83 3.39 6.94 -4.10
CA LEU A 83 2.76 7.71 -5.17
C LEU A 83 3.59 8.93 -5.58
N ILE A 84 4.22 9.61 -4.63
CA ILE A 84 5.03 10.82 -4.86
C ILE A 84 6.51 10.47 -5.00
N GLY A 85 7.05 9.65 -4.10
CA GLY A 85 8.45 9.24 -4.11
C GLY A 85 8.80 8.22 -5.19
N GLY A 86 7.80 7.55 -5.72
CA GLY A 86 7.96 6.51 -6.75
C GLY A 86 8.10 5.11 -6.16
N GLY A 87 7.15 4.26 -6.47
CA GLY A 87 7.14 2.85 -6.08
C GLY A 87 6.06 2.10 -6.85
N GLU A 88 6.15 0.78 -6.85
CA GLU A 88 5.14 -0.09 -7.46
C GLU A 88 4.48 -0.93 -6.37
N LEU A 89 3.16 -0.79 -6.24
CA LEU A 89 2.37 -1.49 -5.23
C LEU A 89 1.40 -2.46 -5.89
N ALA A 90 1.42 -3.72 -5.46
CA ALA A 90 0.60 -4.79 -6.05
C ALA A 90 -0.89 -4.44 -6.08
N THR A 91 -1.44 -3.91 -4.99
CA THR A 91 -2.85 -3.52 -4.88
C THR A 91 -3.26 -2.49 -5.94
N GLY A 92 -2.50 -1.39 -6.05
CA GLY A 92 -2.74 -0.36 -7.06
C GLY A 92 -2.55 -0.86 -8.48
N ASN A 93 -1.52 -1.69 -8.70
CA ASN A 93 -1.27 -2.28 -10.00
C ASN A 93 -2.34 -3.29 -10.41
N MET A 94 -2.97 -3.99 -9.47
CA MET A 94 -4.11 -4.87 -9.78
C MET A 94 -5.24 -4.07 -10.44
N MET A 95 -5.63 -2.93 -9.89
CA MET A 95 -6.64 -2.05 -10.48
C MET A 95 -6.18 -1.50 -11.83
N MET A 96 -5.01 -0.85 -11.87
CA MET A 96 -4.55 -0.14 -13.07
C MET A 96 -4.36 -1.09 -14.26
N MET A 97 -3.69 -2.23 -14.05
CA MET A 97 -3.44 -3.22 -15.11
C MET A 97 -4.72 -3.91 -15.57
N ALA A 98 -5.69 -4.13 -14.66
CA ALA A 98 -7.00 -4.66 -15.01
C ALA A 98 -7.78 -3.69 -15.91
N LEU A 99 -7.81 -2.39 -15.59
CA LEU A 99 -8.42 -1.35 -16.43
C LEU A 99 -7.74 -1.27 -17.80
N GLY A 100 -6.40 -1.31 -17.84
CA GLY A 100 -5.64 -1.37 -19.09
C GLY A 100 -5.96 -2.61 -19.92
N ARG A 101 -6.25 -3.75 -19.28
CA ARG A 101 -6.67 -4.99 -19.96
C ARG A 101 -8.10 -4.90 -20.47
N LEU A 102 -9.03 -4.41 -19.69
CA LEU A 102 -10.44 -4.24 -20.09
C LEU A 102 -10.57 -3.29 -21.30
N THR A 103 -9.74 -2.26 -21.34
CA THR A 103 -9.65 -1.33 -22.48
C THR A 103 -8.78 -1.83 -23.64
N LYS A 104 -8.33 -3.09 -23.59
CA LYS A 104 -7.49 -3.76 -24.61
C LYS A 104 -6.13 -3.09 -24.87
N ARG A 105 -5.70 -2.15 -24.03
CA ARG A 105 -4.39 -1.49 -24.11
C ARG A 105 -3.24 -2.35 -23.56
N VAL A 106 -3.55 -3.28 -22.66
CA VAL A 106 -2.56 -4.16 -22.02
C VAL A 106 -2.89 -5.62 -22.35
N SER A 107 -1.87 -6.38 -22.77
CA SER A 107 -2.01 -7.83 -23.01
C SER A 107 -2.02 -8.61 -21.71
N LEU A 108 -2.66 -9.80 -21.70
CA LEU A 108 -2.69 -10.70 -20.55
C LEU A 108 -1.28 -11.05 -20.06
N LYS A 109 -0.35 -11.33 -20.97
CA LYS A 109 1.04 -11.65 -20.62
C LYS A 109 1.69 -10.50 -19.84
N LYS A 110 1.49 -9.25 -20.26
CA LYS A 110 2.03 -8.06 -19.56
C LYS A 110 1.35 -7.81 -18.23
N LEU A 111 0.04 -8.06 -18.12
CA LEU A 111 -0.72 -7.97 -16.89
C LEU A 111 -0.17 -8.94 -15.84
N PHE A 112 -0.08 -10.24 -16.16
CA PHE A 112 0.43 -11.24 -15.21
C PHE A 112 1.91 -11.03 -14.88
N ARG A 113 2.75 -10.64 -15.87
CA ARG A 113 4.14 -10.27 -15.61
C ARG A 113 4.21 -9.15 -14.56
N ASN A 114 3.41 -8.10 -14.71
CA ASN A 114 3.39 -6.99 -13.77
C ASN A 114 2.94 -7.45 -12.38
N TRP A 115 1.82 -8.16 -12.29
CA TRP A 115 1.28 -8.62 -11.00
C TRP A 115 2.26 -9.52 -10.24
N ILE A 116 2.87 -10.49 -10.92
CA ILE A 116 3.83 -11.42 -10.29
C ILE A 116 5.08 -10.67 -9.83
N VAL A 117 5.69 -9.87 -10.71
CA VAL A 117 6.93 -9.15 -10.37
C VAL A 117 6.70 -8.17 -9.24
N VAL A 118 5.59 -7.43 -9.28
CA VAL A 118 5.30 -6.43 -8.26
C VAL A 118 4.95 -7.10 -6.93
N SER A 119 4.17 -8.17 -6.93
CA SER A 119 3.85 -8.90 -5.69
C SER A 119 5.10 -9.49 -5.04
N LEU A 120 5.98 -10.13 -5.82
CA LEU A 120 7.23 -10.67 -5.31
C LEU A 120 8.17 -9.56 -4.83
N GLY A 121 8.30 -8.48 -5.59
CA GLY A 121 9.12 -7.33 -5.19
C GLY A 121 8.61 -6.70 -3.88
N ASN A 122 7.29 -6.53 -3.73
CA ASN A 122 6.71 -6.02 -2.50
C ASN A 122 6.97 -6.99 -1.32
N LEU A 123 6.83 -8.30 -1.52
CA LEU A 123 7.13 -9.30 -0.50
C LEU A 123 8.59 -9.18 -0.02
N PHE A 124 9.55 -9.19 -0.96
CA PHE A 124 10.96 -9.11 -0.61
C PHE A 124 11.33 -7.77 0.04
N GLY A 125 10.78 -6.65 -0.46
CA GLY A 125 10.98 -5.33 0.15
C GLY A 125 10.43 -5.24 1.57
N ALA A 126 9.23 -5.79 1.80
CA ALA A 126 8.62 -5.83 3.13
C ALA A 126 9.41 -6.72 4.10
N LEU A 127 9.85 -7.91 3.66
CA LEU A 127 10.67 -8.81 4.47
C LEU A 127 12.03 -8.18 4.82
N PHE A 128 12.67 -7.52 3.87
CA PHE A 128 13.91 -6.79 4.09
C PHE A 128 13.74 -5.73 5.20
N MET A 129 12.72 -4.90 5.10
CA MET A 129 12.47 -3.85 6.10
C MET A 129 12.06 -4.45 7.46
N ALA A 130 11.24 -5.50 7.47
CA ALA A 130 10.84 -6.17 8.70
C ALA A 130 12.05 -6.79 9.42
N TYR A 131 12.96 -7.41 8.68
CA TYR A 131 14.17 -8.01 9.27
C TYR A 131 15.16 -6.92 9.74
N PHE A 132 15.58 -6.01 8.85
CA PHE A 132 16.63 -5.06 9.19
C PHE A 132 16.16 -3.96 10.15
N LEU A 133 15.04 -3.30 9.89
CA LEU A 133 14.55 -2.23 10.75
C LEU A 133 13.69 -2.78 11.91
N GLY A 134 12.84 -3.76 11.64
CA GLY A 134 11.97 -4.34 12.65
C GLY A 134 12.76 -5.09 13.71
N HIS A 135 13.55 -6.08 13.28
CA HIS A 135 14.26 -6.98 14.19
C HIS A 135 15.68 -6.48 14.53
N TYR A 136 16.56 -6.28 13.53
CA TYR A 136 17.98 -5.97 13.79
C TYR A 136 18.17 -4.60 14.46
N VAL A 137 17.45 -3.57 14.04
CA VAL A 137 17.44 -2.23 14.69
C VAL A 137 16.53 -2.19 15.93
N GLY A 138 15.63 -3.16 16.11
CA GLY A 138 14.75 -3.24 17.26
C GLY A 138 13.49 -2.36 17.19
N LEU A 139 13.07 -1.89 16.01
CA LEU A 139 11.85 -1.09 15.89
C LEU A 139 10.57 -1.86 16.25
N SER A 140 10.59 -3.19 16.11
CA SER A 140 9.48 -4.06 16.49
C SER A 140 9.65 -4.71 17.87
N GLU A 141 10.61 -4.26 18.67
CA GLU A 141 10.85 -4.78 20.01
C GLU A 141 10.07 -4.02 21.11
N GLY A 142 10.14 -4.53 22.34
CA GLY A 142 9.45 -3.97 23.48
C GLY A 142 7.93 -4.08 23.35
N ALA A 143 7.21 -3.01 23.65
CA ALA A 143 5.73 -2.96 23.60
C ALA A 143 5.18 -3.29 22.19
N ALA A 144 5.92 -2.97 21.11
CA ALA A 144 5.52 -3.28 19.75
C ALA A 144 5.58 -4.77 19.45
N SER A 145 6.44 -5.56 20.10
CA SER A 145 6.59 -7.00 19.87
C SER A 145 5.30 -7.77 20.20
N ALA A 146 4.74 -7.57 21.39
CA ALA A 146 3.50 -8.24 21.80
C ALA A 146 2.35 -7.92 20.84
N LYS A 147 2.23 -6.66 20.41
CA LYS A 147 1.20 -6.24 19.46
C LYS A 147 1.41 -6.85 18.08
N THR A 148 2.65 -6.92 17.62
CA THR A 148 3.03 -7.54 16.33
C THR A 148 2.66 -9.02 16.31
N ILE A 149 3.01 -9.76 17.37
CA ILE A 149 2.71 -11.18 17.50
C ILE A 149 1.19 -11.40 17.51
N ALA A 150 0.45 -10.66 18.32
CA ALA A 150 -1.01 -10.79 18.40
C ALA A 150 -1.70 -10.53 17.06
N ILE A 151 -1.24 -9.55 16.28
CA ILE A 151 -1.76 -9.28 14.95
C ILE A 151 -1.41 -10.41 13.98
N ALA A 152 -0.18 -10.93 14.03
CA ALA A 152 0.26 -12.02 13.18
C ALA A 152 -0.56 -13.30 13.45
N GLU A 153 -0.74 -13.68 14.71
CA GLU A 153 -1.56 -14.82 15.12
C GLU A 153 -3.00 -14.69 14.63
N ALA A 154 -3.62 -13.53 14.84
CA ALA A 154 -4.99 -13.28 14.38
C ALA A 154 -5.12 -13.41 12.85
N LYS A 155 -4.11 -13.02 12.08
CA LYS A 155 -4.10 -13.16 10.62
C LYS A 155 -3.89 -14.58 10.15
N VAL A 156 -3.01 -15.34 10.81
CA VAL A 156 -2.75 -16.75 10.46
C VAL A 156 -3.94 -17.66 10.80
N GLN A 157 -4.65 -17.33 11.87
CA GLN A 157 -5.85 -18.08 12.30
C GLN A 157 -7.13 -17.70 11.54
N MET A 158 -7.05 -16.67 10.69
CA MET A 158 -8.23 -16.22 9.93
C MET A 158 -8.62 -17.25 8.88
N ASP A 159 -9.90 -17.62 8.84
CA ASP A 159 -10.43 -18.49 7.79
C ASP A 159 -10.37 -17.82 6.41
N PHE A 160 -10.34 -18.65 5.36
CA PHE A 160 -10.18 -18.16 3.99
C PHE A 160 -11.29 -17.16 3.58
N GLY A 161 -12.55 -17.40 3.96
CA GLY A 161 -13.65 -16.52 3.60
C GLY A 161 -13.48 -15.12 4.18
N ARG A 162 -13.15 -15.04 5.46
CA ARG A 162 -12.86 -13.76 6.14
C ARG A 162 -11.64 -13.08 5.54
N ALA A 163 -10.56 -13.83 5.29
CA ALA A 163 -9.34 -13.29 4.68
C ALA A 163 -9.63 -12.71 3.29
N PHE A 164 -10.41 -13.42 2.48
CA PHE A 164 -10.78 -13.00 1.12
C PHE A 164 -11.61 -11.71 1.12
N VAL A 165 -12.68 -11.66 1.92
CA VAL A 165 -13.52 -10.46 2.02
C VAL A 165 -12.74 -9.26 2.58
N SER A 166 -11.91 -9.48 3.60
CA SER A 166 -11.04 -8.44 4.16
C SER A 166 -10.03 -7.91 3.13
N ALA A 167 -9.49 -8.81 2.28
CA ALA A 167 -8.59 -8.42 1.20
C ALA A 167 -9.30 -7.55 0.16
N ILE A 168 -10.55 -7.86 -0.22
CA ILE A 168 -11.36 -7.03 -1.12
C ILE A 168 -11.54 -5.63 -0.51
N ALA A 169 -11.98 -5.54 0.74
CA ALA A 169 -12.21 -4.26 1.41
C ALA A 169 -10.93 -3.43 1.52
N CYS A 170 -9.81 -4.04 1.91
CA CYS A 170 -8.52 -3.39 1.99
C CYS A 170 -8.06 -2.84 0.62
N ASN A 171 -8.14 -3.68 -0.42
CA ASN A 171 -7.76 -3.27 -1.79
C ASN A 171 -8.66 -2.14 -2.31
N TRP A 172 -9.95 -2.17 -2.02
CA TRP A 172 -10.87 -1.10 -2.40
C TRP A 172 -10.40 0.24 -1.84
N MET A 173 -10.10 0.32 -0.54
CA MET A 173 -9.65 1.56 0.09
C MET A 173 -8.34 2.07 -0.51
N VAL A 174 -7.37 1.19 -0.77
CA VAL A 174 -6.11 1.57 -1.42
C VAL A 174 -6.34 2.07 -2.85
N CYS A 175 -7.19 1.39 -3.61
CA CYS A 175 -7.54 1.81 -4.98
C CYS A 175 -8.24 3.16 -5.00
N MET A 176 -9.12 3.44 -4.03
CA MET A 176 -9.75 4.78 -3.89
C MET A 176 -8.70 5.86 -3.61
N GLY A 177 -7.74 5.61 -2.72
CA GLY A 177 -6.65 6.55 -2.46
C GLY A 177 -5.84 6.86 -3.72
N ILE A 178 -5.53 5.84 -4.53
CA ILE A 178 -4.85 6.02 -5.82
C ILE A 178 -5.73 6.78 -6.81
N TRP A 179 -7.02 6.50 -6.86
CA TRP A 179 -7.96 7.21 -7.72
C TRP A 179 -8.01 8.70 -7.42
N PHE A 180 -8.11 9.05 -6.13
CA PHE A 180 -8.08 10.45 -5.69
C PHE A 180 -6.75 11.14 -5.99
N TYR A 181 -5.62 10.42 -5.83
CA TYR A 181 -4.31 10.93 -6.22
C TYR A 181 -4.23 11.33 -7.70
N PHE A 182 -4.81 10.52 -8.61
CA PHE A 182 -4.89 10.88 -10.03
C PHE A 182 -5.85 12.04 -10.28
N GLY A 183 -6.90 12.17 -9.48
CA GLY A 183 -7.87 13.27 -9.59
C GLY A 183 -7.33 14.64 -9.19
N ALA A 184 -6.43 14.67 -8.21
CA ALA A 184 -5.86 15.90 -7.70
C ALA A 184 -4.74 16.44 -8.60
N LYS A 185 -4.88 17.66 -9.10
CA LYS A 185 -3.86 18.34 -9.93
C LYS A 185 -2.86 19.15 -9.11
N GLN A 186 -3.23 19.58 -7.90
CA GLN A 186 -2.34 20.30 -7.00
C GLN A 186 -1.63 19.33 -6.04
N THR A 187 -0.36 19.61 -5.73
CA THR A 187 0.42 18.79 -4.80
C THR A 187 -0.20 18.74 -3.40
N SER A 188 -0.89 19.81 -2.98
CA SER A 188 -1.62 19.88 -1.71
C SER A 188 -2.88 19.01 -1.67
N GLY A 189 -3.41 18.58 -2.82
CA GLY A 189 -4.56 17.66 -2.91
C GLY A 189 -4.15 16.20 -3.08
N ARG A 190 -2.88 15.93 -3.23
CA ARG A 190 -2.30 14.59 -3.35
C ARG A 190 -1.78 14.09 -2.02
#